data_3dbe9adf18840798010a09ae41f2a96c
#
_entry.id   3dbe9adf18840798010a09ae41f2a96c
#
_cell.length_a   1.000
_cell.length_b   1.000
_cell.length_c   1.000
_cell.angle_alpha   90.00
_cell.angle_beta   90.00
_cell.angle_gamma   90.00
#
_symmetry.space_group_name_H-M   'P 1'
#
loop_
_entity.id
_entity.type
_entity.pdbx_description
1 polymer ?
#
loop_
_entity_poly.entity_id
_entity_poly.type
_entity_poly.pdbx_seq_one_letter_code
_entity_poly.pdbx_strand_id
1 'polypeptide(L)'
;MVRSVEWGQEKRNGSKFYKWHFCILVMERSHKIGELNEELDGEEVRVAGWIDNIREHSNVIFIDLRDRYGKLQCVIPESSGSFDKAQGLTKESCVALEGKIKKRPDGSENEDIVTGKVEMKVSKIEIFNKSKRIPFELEKKDLTEQVKLENRFYDLRRDEMQENIRLRHEIIKTVRENMYKQEFLEIKTPLLAKSTPEGARDFLVPSRLHKGKFYALPQSPQLFKQMLMIGGFDKYFQIAKCMRDEDLRADRQPEFTQLDMEMSFVNEEDIIELIEKLVQYVLKEVKGIDVEIPFKRISYDDAMKEYGNDSPDLREDKSNDEEYAFCWVVDFPMFEFYDEEDRYLSMHHPFTMPKSEDFNEDKGNSKAKAYDLVLNGVEIGGGSIRIHKPELQKKVFKALEIDEEEAEEKFGFLLEALNYGAPPHGGIAFGLDRLVAILAGKDSIRDVIAFPKNKEARDVMLGAPSEVSKEQLEDLGIEATEEDEI
;
A
#
# COMPACT_ATOMS: atom_id res chain seq x y z
N MET A 1 -26.46 -22.32 16.38
CA MET A 1 -27.93 -22.13 16.39
C MET A 1 -28.25 -21.04 15.38
N VAL A 2 -28.75 -21.39 14.24
CA VAL A 2 -29.15 -20.43 13.19
C VAL A 2 -30.48 -19.85 13.59
N ARG A 3 -30.56 -18.58 13.95
CA ARG A 3 -31.84 -17.88 14.12
C ARG A 3 -32.24 -17.23 12.80
N SER A 4 -33.47 -17.49 12.42
CA SER A 4 -34.14 -17.04 11.19
C SER A 4 -34.16 -15.53 11.02
N VAL A 5 -33.95 -15.09 9.79
CA VAL A 5 -34.07 -13.69 9.37
C VAL A 5 -35.55 -13.34 9.26
N GLU A 6 -36.05 -12.44 10.07
CA GLU A 6 -37.38 -11.86 9.89
C GLU A 6 -37.29 -10.61 8.97
N TRP A 7 -38.17 -10.61 7.95
CA TRP A 7 -38.28 -9.49 7.01
C TRP A 7 -39.34 -8.50 7.52
N GLY A 8 -38.91 -7.30 7.86
CA GLY A 8 -39.80 -6.18 8.18
C GLY A 8 -40.01 -5.29 6.94
N GLN A 9 -41.27 -5.08 6.54
CA GLN A 9 -41.65 -4.11 5.50
C GLN A 9 -42.19 -2.85 6.17
N GLU A 10 -41.54 -1.70 5.97
CA GLU A 10 -42.12 -0.38 6.23
C GLU A 10 -42.41 0.33 4.91
N LYS A 11 -43.65 0.84 4.76
CA LYS A 11 -44.07 1.68 3.62
C LYS A 11 -44.01 3.13 4.05
N ARG A 12 -43.17 3.94 3.40
CA ARG A 12 -43.27 5.40 3.38
C ARG A 12 -43.14 5.90 1.93
N ASN A 13 -44.14 6.67 1.49
CA ASN A 13 -44.15 7.44 0.23
C ASN A 13 -43.82 6.67 -1.05
N GLY A 14 -44.50 5.56 -1.33
CA GLY A 14 -44.57 4.99 -2.69
C GLY A 14 -43.31 4.32 -3.24
N SER A 15 -42.15 4.43 -2.59
CA SER A 15 -40.92 3.74 -2.96
C SER A 15 -40.52 2.69 -1.92
N LYS A 16 -40.18 1.50 -2.38
CA LYS A 16 -39.71 0.41 -1.52
C LYS A 16 -38.23 0.67 -1.20
N PHE A 17 -37.93 1.19 -0.01
CA PHE A 17 -36.57 1.18 0.52
C PHE A 17 -36.35 -0.07 1.35
N TYR A 18 -35.35 -0.87 0.98
CA TYR A 18 -34.87 -2.00 1.77
C TYR A 18 -33.90 -1.49 2.82
N LYS A 19 -34.34 -1.45 4.08
CA LYS A 19 -33.44 -1.15 5.20
C LYS A 19 -32.67 -2.43 5.51
N TRP A 20 -31.39 -2.47 5.12
CA TRP A 20 -30.48 -3.52 5.52
C TRP A 20 -30.23 -3.42 7.01
N HIS A 21 -30.89 -4.26 7.79
CA HIS A 21 -30.41 -4.53 9.15
C HIS A 21 -29.22 -5.48 8.97
N PHE A 22 -28.02 -4.96 9.10
CA PHE A 22 -26.86 -5.82 9.30
C PHE A 22 -27.12 -6.58 10.60
N CYS A 23 -27.51 -7.84 10.48
CA CYS A 23 -27.38 -8.78 11.54
C CYS A 23 -25.87 -8.93 11.77
N ILE A 24 -25.34 -8.21 12.77
CA ILE A 24 -23.98 -8.46 13.26
C ILE A 24 -24.01 -9.92 13.66
N LEU A 25 -23.38 -10.78 12.86
CA LEU A 25 -23.02 -12.13 13.28
C LEU A 25 -22.40 -11.95 14.67
N VAL A 26 -23.01 -12.56 15.68
CA VAL A 26 -22.47 -12.57 17.04
C VAL A 26 -21.12 -13.26 16.91
N MET A 27 -20.06 -12.46 16.80
CA MET A 27 -18.72 -12.99 16.88
C MET A 27 -18.59 -13.73 18.21
N GLU A 28 -17.71 -14.70 18.31
CA GLU A 28 -17.41 -15.51 19.50
C GLU A 28 -17.01 -14.68 20.74
N ARG A 29 -17.28 -13.38 20.74
CA ARG A 29 -16.99 -12.41 21.79
C ARG A 29 -18.12 -11.38 21.92
N SER A 30 -18.43 -10.96 23.17
CA SER A 30 -19.41 -9.91 23.47
C SER A 30 -18.81 -8.50 23.32
N HIS A 31 -17.52 -8.35 23.62
CA HIS A 31 -16.80 -7.08 23.60
C HIS A 31 -15.41 -7.26 22.97
N LYS A 32 -14.89 -6.19 22.37
CA LYS A 32 -13.47 -6.06 22.06
C LYS A 32 -12.74 -5.65 23.33
N ILE A 33 -11.47 -6.07 23.47
CA ILE A 33 -10.72 -5.78 24.69
C ILE A 33 -10.61 -4.27 24.94
N GLY A 34 -10.34 -3.46 23.92
CA GLY A 34 -10.24 -2.01 24.07
C GLY A 34 -11.53 -1.26 24.43
N GLU A 35 -12.69 -1.93 24.42
CA GLU A 35 -13.98 -1.37 24.85
C GLU A 35 -14.22 -1.52 26.37
N LEU A 36 -13.39 -2.32 27.05
CA LEU A 36 -13.57 -2.64 28.46
C LEU A 36 -13.04 -1.52 29.35
N ASN A 37 -13.89 -1.04 30.23
CA ASN A 37 -13.60 0.05 31.14
C ASN A 37 -14.33 -0.12 32.48
N GLU A 38 -14.18 0.85 33.39
CA GLU A 38 -14.73 0.82 34.74
C GLU A 38 -16.27 0.83 34.82
N GLU A 39 -16.94 1.26 33.73
CA GLU A 39 -18.41 1.27 33.67
C GLU A 39 -19.00 -0.14 33.61
N LEU A 40 -18.20 -1.12 33.13
CA LEU A 40 -18.58 -2.52 33.04
C LEU A 40 -18.29 -3.30 34.35
N ASP A 41 -17.96 -2.62 35.46
CA ASP A 41 -17.68 -3.32 36.74
C ASP A 41 -18.86 -4.19 37.19
N GLY A 42 -18.59 -5.49 37.38
CA GLY A 42 -19.58 -6.51 37.74
C GLY A 42 -20.29 -7.17 36.56
N GLU A 43 -20.16 -6.65 35.33
CA GLU A 43 -20.77 -7.25 34.16
C GLU A 43 -20.04 -8.52 33.72
N GLU A 44 -20.80 -9.48 33.20
CA GLU A 44 -20.27 -10.72 32.64
C GLU A 44 -20.02 -10.52 31.14
N VAL A 45 -18.75 -10.67 30.71
CA VAL A 45 -18.33 -10.46 29.33
C VAL A 45 -17.60 -11.69 28.78
N ARG A 46 -17.62 -11.84 27.47
CA ARG A 46 -16.82 -12.82 26.72
C ARG A 46 -15.88 -12.10 25.79
N VAL A 47 -14.58 -12.31 25.98
CA VAL A 47 -13.50 -11.79 25.11
C VAL A 47 -12.74 -12.94 24.46
N ALA A 48 -12.13 -12.68 23.30
CA ALA A 48 -11.31 -13.68 22.62
C ALA A 48 -10.05 -13.01 22.04
N GLY A 49 -8.95 -13.74 22.12
CA GLY A 49 -7.65 -13.24 21.68
C GLY A 49 -6.53 -14.26 21.87
N TRP A 50 -5.32 -13.75 21.90
CA TRP A 50 -4.11 -14.52 22.13
C TRP A 50 -3.54 -14.24 23.53
N ILE A 51 -2.97 -15.26 24.16
CA ILE A 51 -2.29 -15.13 25.45
C ILE A 51 -0.96 -14.43 25.21
N ASP A 52 -0.86 -13.19 25.60
CA ASP A 52 0.37 -12.38 25.49
C ASP A 52 1.38 -12.79 26.57
N ASN A 53 0.90 -12.97 27.81
CA ASN A 53 1.70 -13.42 28.92
C ASN A 53 0.89 -14.30 29.86
N ILE A 54 1.58 -15.19 30.60
CA ILE A 54 0.99 -16.05 31.61
C ILE A 54 1.90 -16.12 32.85
N ARG A 55 1.34 -15.90 34.02
CA ARG A 55 2.06 -15.95 35.31
C ARG A 55 1.29 -16.87 36.25
N GLU A 56 1.95 -17.94 36.65
CA GLU A 56 1.37 -18.93 37.58
C GLU A 56 1.88 -18.69 39.00
N HIS A 57 0.97 -18.58 39.94
CA HIS A 57 1.22 -18.58 41.37
C HIS A 57 0.45 -19.74 41.99
N SER A 58 0.78 -20.11 43.21
CA SER A 58 0.21 -21.32 43.88
C SER A 58 -1.32 -21.40 43.81
N ASN A 59 -2.03 -20.26 43.92
CA ASN A 59 -3.50 -20.24 44.06
C ASN A 59 -4.19 -19.41 43.01
N VAL A 60 -3.43 -18.84 42.04
CA VAL A 60 -3.98 -17.94 41.00
C VAL A 60 -3.10 -17.93 39.76
N ILE A 61 -3.73 -17.92 38.61
CA ILE A 61 -3.07 -17.72 37.31
C ILE A 61 -3.52 -16.39 36.76
N PHE A 62 -2.55 -15.58 36.32
CA PHE A 62 -2.78 -14.34 35.57
C PHE A 62 -2.48 -14.57 34.11
N ILE A 63 -3.41 -14.18 33.26
CA ILE A 63 -3.25 -14.17 31.80
C ILE A 63 -3.43 -12.74 31.31
N ASP A 64 -2.46 -12.25 30.60
CA ASP A 64 -2.63 -11.04 29.78
C ASP A 64 -3.15 -11.47 28.41
N LEU A 65 -4.42 -11.22 28.13
CA LEU A 65 -5.06 -11.56 26.87
C LEU A 65 -4.96 -10.35 25.93
N ARG A 66 -4.54 -10.58 24.69
CA ARG A 66 -4.38 -9.55 23.66
C ARG A 66 -5.31 -9.80 22.49
N ASP A 67 -5.99 -8.76 22.04
CA ASP A 67 -6.61 -8.71 20.72
C ASP A 67 -6.07 -7.51 19.91
N ARG A 68 -6.65 -7.23 18.75
CA ARG A 68 -6.29 -6.08 17.92
C ARG A 68 -6.47 -4.73 18.63
N TYR A 69 -7.31 -4.65 19.66
CA TYR A 69 -7.78 -3.41 20.27
C TYR A 69 -7.15 -3.12 21.63
N GLY A 70 -6.41 -4.09 22.19
CA GLY A 70 -5.71 -3.89 23.44
C GLY A 70 -5.32 -5.17 24.15
N LYS A 71 -4.87 -5.00 25.41
CA LYS A 71 -4.51 -6.09 26.34
C LYS A 71 -5.40 -6.00 27.56
N LEU A 72 -5.80 -7.15 28.14
CA LEU A 72 -6.61 -7.27 29.36
C LEU A 72 -5.96 -8.26 30.33
N GLN A 73 -5.76 -7.86 31.56
CA GLN A 73 -5.40 -8.80 32.62
C GLN A 73 -6.60 -9.64 33.01
N CYS A 74 -6.43 -10.95 32.98
CA CYS A 74 -7.44 -11.94 33.36
C CYS A 74 -6.94 -12.75 34.55
N VAL A 75 -7.75 -12.85 35.59
CA VAL A 75 -7.41 -13.51 36.86
C VAL A 75 -8.20 -14.79 36.98
N ILE A 76 -7.50 -15.91 37.21
CA ILE A 76 -8.08 -17.26 37.31
C ILE A 76 -7.69 -17.82 38.72
N PRO A 77 -8.54 -17.68 39.71
CA PRO A 77 -8.26 -18.25 41.03
C PRO A 77 -8.37 -19.78 41.00
N GLU A 78 -7.67 -20.47 41.90
CA GLU A 78 -7.72 -21.93 42.08
C GLU A 78 -9.16 -22.45 42.29
N SER A 79 -10.00 -21.65 42.93
CA SER A 79 -11.43 -21.96 43.09
C SER A 79 -12.25 -21.90 41.80
N SER A 80 -11.67 -21.43 40.67
CA SER A 80 -12.32 -21.43 39.39
C SER A 80 -12.29 -22.81 38.77
N GLY A 81 -13.43 -23.30 38.25
CA GLY A 81 -13.49 -24.55 37.47
C GLY A 81 -12.66 -24.53 36.16
N SER A 82 -11.96 -23.42 35.88
CA SER A 82 -11.10 -23.23 34.71
C SER A 82 -9.60 -23.25 35.05
N PHE A 83 -9.24 -23.42 36.33
CA PHE A 83 -7.84 -23.36 36.77
C PHE A 83 -6.98 -24.45 36.13
N ASP A 84 -7.41 -25.70 36.16
CA ASP A 84 -6.69 -26.83 35.54
C ASP A 84 -6.52 -26.65 34.01
N LYS A 85 -7.51 -26.03 33.38
CA LYS A 85 -7.41 -25.72 31.93
C LYS A 85 -6.37 -24.63 31.66
N ALA A 86 -6.23 -23.67 32.55
CA ALA A 86 -5.28 -22.57 32.42
C ALA A 86 -3.84 -23.03 32.61
N GLN A 87 -3.55 -23.98 33.49
CA GLN A 87 -2.22 -24.54 33.76
C GLN A 87 -1.54 -25.16 32.52
N GLY A 88 -2.31 -25.57 31.53
CA GLY A 88 -1.77 -26.17 30.30
C GLY A 88 -1.68 -25.21 29.09
N LEU A 89 -1.86 -23.92 29.35
CA LEU A 89 -1.81 -22.90 28.30
C LEU A 89 -0.39 -22.36 28.13
N THR A 90 -0.08 -21.96 26.87
CA THR A 90 1.19 -21.36 26.53
C THR A 90 0.96 -19.98 25.92
N LYS A 91 1.98 -19.12 25.94
CA LYS A 91 1.98 -17.87 25.19
C LYS A 91 1.50 -18.10 23.76
N GLU A 92 0.79 -17.14 23.22
CA GLU A 92 0.24 -17.15 21.86
C GLU A 92 -0.82 -18.23 21.58
N SER A 93 -1.28 -18.96 22.59
CA SER A 93 -2.50 -19.77 22.46
C SER A 93 -3.71 -18.86 22.23
N CYS A 94 -4.59 -19.24 21.30
CA CYS A 94 -5.81 -18.51 21.01
C CYS A 94 -6.96 -19.07 21.86
N VAL A 95 -7.58 -18.19 22.66
CA VAL A 95 -8.61 -18.58 23.64
C VAL A 95 -9.77 -17.60 23.66
N ALA A 96 -10.94 -18.05 24.12
CA ALA A 96 -11.99 -17.17 24.61
C ALA A 96 -12.10 -17.33 26.13
N LEU A 97 -12.28 -16.20 26.81
CA LEU A 97 -12.45 -16.10 28.24
C LEU A 97 -13.82 -15.47 28.52
N GLU A 98 -14.59 -16.14 29.43
CA GLU A 98 -15.82 -15.60 29.98
C GLU A 98 -15.59 -15.26 31.46
N GLY A 99 -16.10 -14.13 31.91
CA GLY A 99 -15.93 -13.73 33.28
C GLY A 99 -16.48 -12.34 33.58
N LYS A 100 -16.35 -11.94 34.84
CA LYS A 100 -16.81 -10.64 35.30
C LYS A 100 -15.69 -9.61 35.26
N ILE A 101 -15.98 -8.46 34.71
CA ILE A 101 -15.08 -7.31 34.82
C ILE A 101 -15.08 -6.80 36.24
N LYS A 102 -13.92 -6.43 36.73
CA LYS A 102 -13.68 -5.85 38.04
C LYS A 102 -12.72 -4.68 37.93
N LYS A 103 -13.01 -3.62 38.70
CA LYS A 103 -12.02 -2.57 38.93
C LYS A 103 -10.80 -3.15 39.61
N ARG A 104 -9.63 -2.77 39.21
CA ARG A 104 -8.40 -3.11 39.92
C ARG A 104 -8.37 -2.42 41.27
N PRO A 105 -7.74 -3.01 42.30
CA PRO A 105 -7.48 -2.33 43.55
C PRO A 105 -6.71 -1.03 43.36
N ASP A 106 -7.00 -0.01 44.14
CA ASP A 106 -6.30 1.28 44.11
C ASP A 106 -4.78 1.07 44.24
N GLY A 107 -4.03 1.69 43.31
CA GLY A 107 -2.58 1.59 43.21
C GLY A 107 -2.06 0.33 42.51
N SER A 108 -2.96 -0.47 41.88
CA SER A 108 -2.60 -1.62 41.03
C SER A 108 -2.99 -1.42 39.56
N GLU A 109 -3.38 -0.20 39.21
CA GLU A 109 -3.68 0.19 37.83
C GLU A 109 -2.40 0.06 36.97
N ASN A 110 -2.59 -0.21 35.69
CA ASN A 110 -1.51 -0.26 34.72
C ASN A 110 -1.76 0.77 33.61
N GLU A 111 -1.01 1.87 33.64
CA GLU A 111 -1.16 2.96 32.69
C GLU A 111 -0.66 2.61 31.28
N ASP A 112 0.11 1.53 31.12
CA ASP A 112 0.66 1.11 29.84
C ASP A 112 -0.37 0.44 28.91
N ILE A 113 -1.55 0.07 29.45
CA ILE A 113 -2.60 -0.57 28.67
C ILE A 113 -3.95 0.14 28.81
N VAL A 114 -4.70 0.20 27.71
CA VAL A 114 -5.99 0.90 27.65
C VAL A 114 -6.99 0.42 28.71
N THR A 115 -6.96 -0.87 29.04
CA THR A 115 -7.84 -1.49 30.05
C THR A 115 -7.24 -1.50 31.46
N GLY A 116 -6.18 -0.73 31.70
CA GLY A 116 -5.35 -0.83 32.90
C GLY A 116 -6.05 -0.59 34.23
N LYS A 117 -7.24 0.00 34.23
CA LYS A 117 -8.08 0.23 35.42
C LYS A 117 -8.98 -0.95 35.75
N VAL A 118 -9.08 -1.94 34.87
CA VAL A 118 -9.95 -3.09 35.04
C VAL A 118 -9.19 -4.41 34.87
N GLU A 119 -9.75 -5.48 35.38
CA GLU A 119 -9.32 -6.85 35.16
C GLU A 119 -10.54 -7.76 34.99
N MET A 120 -10.37 -8.93 34.40
CA MET A 120 -11.45 -9.93 34.32
C MET A 120 -11.23 -11.06 35.34
N LYS A 121 -12.22 -11.33 36.19
CA LYS A 121 -12.27 -12.56 36.97
C LYS A 121 -12.88 -13.66 36.10
N VAL A 122 -12.06 -14.57 35.62
CA VAL A 122 -12.46 -15.63 34.69
C VAL A 122 -13.26 -16.71 35.35
N SER A 123 -14.39 -17.07 34.76
CA SER A 123 -15.26 -18.20 35.14
C SER A 123 -15.12 -19.37 34.17
N LYS A 124 -14.89 -19.12 32.85
CA LYS A 124 -14.80 -20.18 31.85
C LYS A 124 -13.71 -19.86 30.79
N ILE A 125 -13.01 -20.92 30.41
CA ILE A 125 -12.01 -20.88 29.33
C ILE A 125 -12.43 -21.83 28.23
N GLU A 126 -12.44 -21.31 27.00
CA GLU A 126 -12.51 -22.08 25.78
C GLU A 126 -11.21 -21.92 24.97
N ILE A 127 -10.58 -23.05 24.64
CA ILE A 127 -9.33 -23.07 23.93
C ILE A 127 -9.66 -23.30 22.44
N PHE A 128 -9.43 -22.29 21.60
CA PHE A 128 -9.60 -22.45 20.16
C PHE A 128 -8.42 -23.19 19.54
N ASN A 129 -7.19 -22.79 19.91
CA ASN A 129 -5.98 -23.43 19.44
C ASN A 129 -4.80 -23.18 20.40
N LYS A 130 -4.04 -24.23 20.71
CA LYS A 130 -2.81 -24.12 21.50
C LYS A 130 -1.64 -23.74 20.58
N SER A 131 -0.82 -22.79 21.02
CA SER A 131 0.39 -22.43 20.30
C SER A 131 1.48 -23.50 20.49
N LYS A 132 2.22 -23.77 19.42
CA LYS A 132 3.53 -24.43 19.50
C LYS A 132 4.53 -23.48 20.16
N ARG A 133 5.78 -23.95 20.30
CA ARG A 133 6.88 -23.08 20.68
C ARG A 133 6.98 -21.92 19.70
N ILE A 134 6.94 -20.69 20.23
CA ILE A 134 7.01 -19.46 19.44
C ILE A 134 8.40 -19.34 18.78
N PRO A 135 8.48 -18.81 17.56
CA PRO A 135 9.75 -18.64 16.84
C PRO A 135 10.66 -17.60 17.50
N PHE A 136 10.08 -16.56 18.10
CA PHE A 136 10.78 -15.50 18.83
C PHE A 136 9.79 -14.78 19.76
N GLU A 137 10.29 -14.06 20.74
CA GLU A 137 9.48 -13.17 21.59
C GLU A 137 9.09 -11.92 20.79
N LEU A 138 7.81 -11.50 20.87
CA LEU A 138 7.28 -10.38 20.07
C LEU A 138 7.96 -9.04 20.38
N GLU A 139 8.40 -8.85 21.61
CA GLU A 139 9.08 -7.65 22.09
C GLU A 139 10.56 -7.57 21.67
N LYS A 140 11.10 -8.66 21.11
CA LYS A 140 12.51 -8.71 20.71
C LYS A 140 12.78 -7.76 19.53
N LYS A 141 13.66 -6.77 19.74
CA LYS A 141 13.99 -5.74 18.73
C LYS A 141 15.05 -6.24 17.72
N ASP A 142 16.03 -7.00 18.18
CA ASP A 142 17.19 -7.43 17.36
C ASP A 142 16.88 -8.73 16.58
N LEU A 143 15.88 -8.66 15.70
CA LEU A 143 15.55 -9.74 14.78
C LEU A 143 16.08 -9.44 13.39
N THR A 144 16.75 -10.41 12.78
CA THR A 144 17.17 -10.27 11.38
C THR A 144 15.95 -10.24 10.46
N GLU A 145 16.08 -9.57 9.31
CA GLU A 145 15.02 -9.52 8.30
C GLU A 145 14.58 -10.91 7.87
N GLN A 146 15.53 -11.83 7.68
CA GLN A 146 15.22 -13.22 7.30
C GLN A 146 14.28 -13.91 8.29
N VAL A 147 14.58 -13.86 9.60
CA VAL A 147 13.73 -14.47 10.63
C VAL A 147 12.33 -13.85 10.65
N LYS A 148 12.23 -12.53 10.47
CA LYS A 148 10.94 -11.83 10.37
C LYS A 148 10.14 -12.30 9.15
N LEU A 149 10.78 -12.41 7.98
CA LEU A 149 10.10 -12.78 6.74
C LEU A 149 9.73 -14.27 6.70
N GLU A 150 10.58 -15.18 7.18
CA GLU A 150 10.25 -16.62 7.31
C GLU A 150 9.05 -16.86 8.22
N ASN A 151 8.88 -16.03 9.25
CA ASN A 151 7.79 -16.12 10.21
C ASN A 151 6.82 -14.93 10.12
N ARG A 152 6.61 -14.39 8.93
CA ARG A 152 5.87 -13.14 8.73
C ARG A 152 4.46 -13.18 9.31
N PHE A 153 3.76 -14.32 9.22
CA PHE A 153 2.44 -14.52 9.86
C PHE A 153 2.48 -14.27 11.37
N TYR A 154 3.63 -14.49 12.01
CA TYR A 154 3.83 -14.28 13.44
C TYR A 154 4.40 -12.88 13.73
N ASP A 155 5.34 -12.38 12.92
CA ASP A 155 5.89 -11.03 12.99
C ASP A 155 4.80 -9.95 12.89
N LEU A 156 3.75 -10.20 12.11
CA LEU A 156 2.56 -9.34 12.02
C LEU A 156 1.80 -9.16 13.35
N ARG A 157 2.11 -9.94 14.41
CA ARG A 157 1.56 -9.77 15.76
C ARG A 157 2.30 -8.72 16.58
N ARG A 158 3.51 -8.33 16.18
CA ARG A 158 4.29 -7.30 16.88
C ARG A 158 3.56 -5.97 16.81
N ASP A 159 3.59 -5.22 17.91
CA ASP A 159 2.91 -3.93 18.03
C ASP A 159 3.37 -2.97 16.90
N GLU A 160 4.69 -2.88 16.64
CA GLU A 160 5.27 -2.11 15.56
C GLU A 160 4.67 -2.45 14.19
N MET A 161 4.54 -3.74 13.86
CA MET A 161 3.95 -4.17 12.58
C MET A 161 2.45 -3.86 12.51
N GLN A 162 1.75 -4.02 13.63
CA GLN A 162 0.34 -3.66 13.73
C GLN A 162 0.12 -2.16 13.50
N GLU A 163 0.98 -1.32 14.06
CA GLU A 163 0.95 0.14 13.89
C GLU A 163 1.25 0.54 12.44
N ASN A 164 2.29 -0.02 11.84
CA ASN A 164 2.66 0.27 10.45
C ASN A 164 1.53 -0.09 9.46
N ILE A 165 0.91 -1.27 9.64
CA ILE A 165 -0.19 -1.70 8.75
C ILE A 165 -1.47 -0.88 9.01
N ARG A 166 -1.73 -0.45 10.26
CA ARG A 166 -2.83 0.47 10.57
C ARG A 166 -2.60 1.84 9.94
N LEU A 167 -1.40 2.40 10.08
CA LEU A 167 -1.04 3.67 9.46
C LEU A 167 -1.25 3.61 7.94
N ARG A 168 -0.77 2.55 7.29
CA ARG A 168 -1.01 2.31 5.87
C ARG A 168 -2.52 2.30 5.53
N HIS A 169 -3.31 1.61 6.35
CA HIS A 169 -4.76 1.56 6.15
C HIS A 169 -5.41 2.94 6.25
N GLU A 170 -5.07 3.71 7.29
CA GLU A 170 -5.64 5.05 7.49
C GLU A 170 -5.21 6.02 6.39
N ILE A 171 -3.96 5.98 5.93
CA ILE A 171 -3.50 6.78 4.79
C ILE A 171 -4.33 6.46 3.54
N ILE A 172 -4.45 5.19 3.17
CA ILE A 172 -5.19 4.78 1.97
C ILE A 172 -6.67 5.16 2.06
N LYS A 173 -7.28 4.98 3.23
CA LYS A 173 -8.67 5.37 3.51
C LYS A 173 -8.85 6.87 3.34
N THR A 174 -7.99 7.67 3.95
CA THR A 174 -8.03 9.14 3.91
C THR A 174 -7.82 9.67 2.50
N VAL A 175 -6.88 9.06 1.74
CA VAL A 175 -6.70 9.36 0.31
C VAL A 175 -8.00 9.13 -0.46
N ARG A 176 -8.63 7.95 -0.32
CA ARG A 176 -9.89 7.66 -1.00
C ARG A 176 -11.00 8.65 -0.65
N GLU A 177 -11.16 8.96 0.64
CA GLU A 177 -12.16 9.92 1.11
C GLU A 177 -11.96 11.30 0.48
N ASN A 178 -10.72 11.76 0.35
CA ASN A 178 -10.40 13.03 -0.30
C ASN A 178 -10.68 12.97 -1.80
N MET A 179 -10.22 11.91 -2.50
CA MET A 179 -10.43 11.76 -3.94
C MET A 179 -11.92 11.72 -4.30
N TYR A 180 -12.76 11.03 -3.51
CA TYR A 180 -14.22 11.03 -3.72
C TYR A 180 -14.85 12.42 -3.47
N LYS A 181 -14.38 13.17 -2.49
CA LYS A 181 -14.81 14.57 -2.27
C LYS A 181 -14.46 15.48 -3.43
N GLN A 182 -13.38 15.17 -4.15
CA GLN A 182 -12.94 15.88 -5.36
C GLN A 182 -13.57 15.35 -6.65
N GLU A 183 -14.58 14.48 -6.54
CA GLU A 183 -15.35 13.89 -7.65
C GLU A 183 -14.54 12.95 -8.56
N PHE A 184 -13.45 12.37 -8.07
CA PHE A 184 -12.73 11.32 -8.79
C PHE A 184 -13.49 10.00 -8.76
N LEU A 185 -13.42 9.26 -9.87
CA LEU A 185 -13.92 7.90 -9.99
C LEU A 185 -12.78 6.90 -9.75
N GLU A 186 -12.96 5.98 -8.80
CA GLU A 186 -12.03 4.86 -8.62
C GLU A 186 -12.34 3.77 -9.64
N ILE A 187 -11.50 3.64 -10.66
CA ILE A 187 -11.67 2.68 -11.75
C ILE A 187 -10.48 1.73 -11.76
N LYS A 188 -10.76 0.41 -11.68
CA LYS A 188 -9.73 -0.63 -11.75
C LYS A 188 -9.38 -0.93 -13.21
N THR A 189 -8.08 -0.99 -13.48
CA THR A 189 -7.53 -1.40 -14.77
C THR A 189 -7.09 -2.87 -14.76
N PRO A 190 -6.97 -3.53 -15.92
CA PRO A 190 -6.53 -4.92 -16.00
C PRO A 190 -5.11 -5.13 -15.45
N LEU A 191 -4.91 -6.30 -14.80
CA LEU A 191 -3.57 -6.79 -14.47
C LEU A 191 -2.96 -7.67 -15.57
N LEU A 192 -3.79 -8.28 -16.42
CA LEU A 192 -3.32 -9.01 -17.60
C LEU A 192 -3.39 -8.05 -18.80
N ALA A 193 -2.25 -7.45 -19.12
CA ALA A 193 -2.14 -6.44 -20.16
C ALA A 193 -1.23 -6.91 -21.30
N LYS A 194 -1.06 -6.09 -22.31
CA LYS A 194 -0.04 -6.27 -23.35
C LYS A 194 1.29 -5.75 -22.78
N SER A 195 2.40 -6.40 -23.13
CA SER A 195 3.74 -5.88 -22.85
C SER A 195 3.93 -4.54 -23.58
N THR A 196 4.30 -3.52 -22.83
CA THR A 196 4.57 -2.18 -23.32
C THR A 196 5.79 -1.63 -22.58
N PRO A 197 6.79 -1.11 -23.28
CA PRO A 197 8.01 -0.63 -22.64
C PRO A 197 7.74 0.68 -21.88
N GLU A 198 7.81 0.60 -20.54
CA GLU A 198 7.63 1.76 -19.63
C GLU A 198 8.87 2.01 -18.74
N GLY A 199 10.05 1.51 -19.18
CA GLY A 199 11.32 1.74 -18.49
C GLY A 199 11.87 0.56 -17.69
N ALA A 200 11.03 -0.33 -17.14
CA ALA A 200 11.44 -1.55 -16.46
C ALA A 200 11.19 -2.79 -17.32
N ARG A 201 11.70 -3.94 -16.88
CA ARG A 201 11.31 -5.24 -17.47
C ARG A 201 9.93 -5.66 -16.97
N ASP A 202 9.16 -6.32 -17.86
CA ASP A 202 7.84 -6.84 -17.54
C ASP A 202 7.91 -8.25 -16.95
N PHE A 203 7.04 -8.51 -15.96
CA PHE A 203 6.71 -9.89 -15.61
C PHE A 203 5.74 -10.47 -16.63
N LEU A 204 6.13 -11.58 -17.28
CA LEU A 204 5.34 -12.22 -18.32
C LEU A 204 4.50 -13.38 -17.78
N VAL A 205 3.25 -13.45 -18.21
CA VAL A 205 2.31 -14.53 -17.86
C VAL A 205 1.90 -15.26 -19.13
N PRO A 206 2.26 -16.54 -19.30
CA PRO A 206 1.93 -17.30 -20.51
C PRO A 206 0.43 -17.55 -20.63
N SER A 207 -0.09 -17.50 -21.87
CA SER A 207 -1.51 -17.76 -22.15
C SER A 207 -1.74 -19.24 -22.52
N ARG A 208 -2.53 -19.95 -21.70
CA ARG A 208 -2.92 -21.34 -22.01
C ARG A 208 -3.78 -21.45 -23.29
N LEU A 209 -4.65 -20.45 -23.53
CA LEU A 209 -5.57 -20.46 -24.70
C LEU A 209 -4.87 -20.04 -25.99
N HIS A 210 -3.81 -19.25 -25.90
CA HIS A 210 -3.06 -18.75 -27.05
C HIS A 210 -1.59 -19.13 -26.89
N LYS A 211 -1.24 -20.38 -27.16
CA LYS A 211 0.12 -20.91 -27.02
C LYS A 211 1.14 -20.02 -27.75
N GLY A 212 2.27 -19.78 -27.11
CA GLY A 212 3.31 -18.89 -27.60
C GLY A 212 3.03 -17.38 -27.45
N LYS A 213 1.88 -17.02 -26.82
CA LYS A 213 1.56 -15.62 -26.48
C LYS A 213 1.53 -15.43 -24.97
N PHE A 214 1.91 -14.22 -24.53
CA PHE A 214 2.01 -13.85 -23.14
C PHE A 214 1.18 -12.60 -22.84
N TYR A 215 0.64 -12.53 -21.64
CA TYR A 215 0.28 -11.28 -21.01
C TYR A 215 1.49 -10.73 -20.27
N ALA A 216 1.52 -9.43 -20.05
CA ALA A 216 2.44 -8.77 -19.13
C ALA A 216 1.68 -8.25 -17.91
N LEU A 217 2.31 -8.27 -16.74
CA LEU A 217 1.81 -7.57 -15.56
C LEU A 217 2.19 -6.09 -15.66
N PRO A 218 1.26 -5.15 -15.42
CA PRO A 218 1.48 -3.73 -15.73
C PRO A 218 2.49 -3.09 -14.78
N GLN A 219 3.43 -2.33 -15.34
CA GLN A 219 4.36 -1.50 -14.59
C GLN A 219 3.65 -0.30 -13.96
N SER A 220 2.60 0.19 -14.63
CA SER A 220 1.69 1.24 -14.18
C SER A 220 0.38 1.18 -15.00
N PRO A 221 -0.70 1.86 -14.57
CA PRO A 221 -1.91 2.00 -15.38
C PRO A 221 -1.80 3.05 -16.50
N GLN A 222 -0.62 3.49 -16.89
CA GLN A 222 -0.39 4.69 -17.73
C GLN A 222 -1.24 4.74 -19.01
N LEU A 223 -1.25 3.67 -19.78
CA LEU A 223 -1.99 3.65 -21.05
C LEU A 223 -3.50 3.59 -20.82
N PHE A 224 -3.95 2.86 -19.82
CA PHE A 224 -5.37 2.75 -19.49
C PHE A 224 -5.94 4.07 -18.98
N LYS A 225 -5.21 4.80 -18.13
CA LYS A 225 -5.70 6.07 -17.60
C LYS A 225 -5.85 7.14 -18.67
N GLN A 226 -4.93 7.18 -19.67
CA GLN A 226 -5.06 8.05 -20.84
C GLN A 226 -6.31 7.68 -21.67
N MET A 227 -6.56 6.39 -21.88
CA MET A 227 -7.77 5.94 -22.57
C MET A 227 -9.06 6.28 -21.81
N LEU A 228 -9.02 6.29 -20.46
CA LEU A 228 -10.16 6.74 -19.65
C LEU A 228 -10.44 8.22 -19.85
N MET A 229 -9.40 9.06 -19.99
CA MET A 229 -9.58 10.48 -20.31
C MET A 229 -10.19 10.67 -21.70
N ILE A 230 -9.70 9.93 -22.70
CA ILE A 230 -10.29 9.91 -24.05
C ILE A 230 -11.72 9.39 -24.01
N GLY A 231 -12.02 8.44 -23.12
CA GLY A 231 -13.35 7.91 -22.87
C GLY A 231 -14.31 8.85 -22.14
N GLY A 232 -13.86 10.05 -21.73
CA GLY A 232 -14.69 11.09 -21.13
C GLY A 232 -14.96 10.93 -19.62
N PHE A 233 -14.07 10.26 -18.88
CA PHE A 233 -14.22 10.09 -17.43
C PHE A 233 -13.76 11.28 -16.58
N ASP A 234 -13.17 12.29 -17.18
CA ASP A 234 -12.66 13.54 -16.59
C ASP A 234 -11.67 13.37 -15.45
N LYS A 235 -12.00 12.64 -14.39
CA LYS A 235 -11.18 12.45 -13.20
C LYS A 235 -11.17 10.98 -12.80
N TYR A 236 -10.02 10.37 -12.90
CA TYR A 236 -9.76 8.97 -12.53
C TYR A 236 -8.74 8.86 -11.42
N PHE A 237 -8.92 7.91 -10.53
CA PHE A 237 -7.85 7.40 -9.67
C PHE A 237 -7.98 5.91 -9.42
N GLN A 238 -6.90 5.31 -8.95
CA GLN A 238 -6.84 3.91 -8.52
C GLN A 238 -5.75 3.74 -7.46
N ILE A 239 -6.02 2.91 -6.45
CA ILE A 239 -4.96 2.33 -5.61
C ILE A 239 -4.44 1.12 -6.36
N ALA A 240 -3.44 1.34 -7.22
CA ALA A 240 -2.97 0.40 -8.21
C ALA A 240 -1.89 -0.53 -7.66
N LYS A 241 -1.93 -1.81 -8.04
CA LYS A 241 -0.80 -2.72 -7.96
C LYS A 241 0.05 -2.58 -9.23
N CYS A 242 1.32 -2.28 -9.02
CA CYS A 242 2.31 -2.13 -10.08
C CYS A 242 3.39 -3.19 -9.91
N MET A 243 3.90 -3.72 -11.01
CA MET A 243 4.90 -4.78 -11.05
C MET A 243 6.07 -4.35 -11.93
N ARG A 244 7.30 -4.44 -11.39
CA ARG A 244 8.51 -4.12 -12.13
C ARG A 244 9.60 -5.14 -11.80
N ASP A 245 10.17 -5.74 -12.83
CA ASP A 245 11.30 -6.66 -12.69
C ASP A 245 12.61 -5.85 -12.76
N GLU A 246 12.97 -5.30 -11.61
CA GLU A 246 14.14 -4.45 -11.39
C GLU A 246 14.97 -4.95 -10.21
N ASP A 247 16.20 -4.48 -10.10
CA ASP A 247 17.04 -4.71 -8.92
C ASP A 247 16.40 -4.14 -7.66
N LEU A 248 16.32 -4.97 -6.61
CA LEU A 248 15.66 -4.61 -5.37
C LEU A 248 16.58 -3.79 -4.47
N ARG A 249 15.99 -2.75 -3.87
CA ARG A 249 16.62 -1.89 -2.86
C ARG A 249 15.70 -1.80 -1.62
N ALA A 250 16.11 -1.03 -0.63
CA ALA A 250 15.30 -0.81 0.57
C ALA A 250 13.93 -0.18 0.25
N ASP A 251 13.89 0.67 -0.77
CA ASP A 251 12.74 1.42 -1.26
C ASP A 251 12.07 0.84 -2.52
N ARG A 252 12.48 -0.36 -2.96
CA ARG A 252 11.95 -1.05 -4.16
C ARG A 252 11.49 -2.46 -3.86
N GLN A 253 10.35 -2.82 -4.43
CA GLN A 253 9.78 -4.18 -4.43
C GLN A 253 9.32 -4.54 -5.84
N PRO A 254 9.35 -5.83 -6.23
CA PRO A 254 8.91 -6.24 -7.56
C PRO A 254 7.40 -6.02 -7.77
N GLU A 255 6.65 -5.97 -6.68
CA GLU A 255 5.25 -5.56 -6.63
C GLU A 255 5.04 -4.50 -5.55
N PHE A 256 4.45 -3.38 -5.90
CA PHE A 256 4.23 -2.26 -5.00
C PHE A 256 2.88 -1.57 -5.26
N THR A 257 2.54 -0.60 -4.43
CA THR A 257 1.24 0.06 -4.50
C THR A 257 1.43 1.55 -4.79
N GLN A 258 0.68 2.06 -5.79
CA GLN A 258 0.61 3.48 -6.11
C GLN A 258 -0.81 4.03 -5.91
N LEU A 259 -0.91 5.28 -5.49
CA LEU A 259 -2.05 6.11 -5.88
C LEU A 259 -1.75 6.60 -7.29
N ASP A 260 -2.51 6.14 -8.25
CA ASP A 260 -2.43 6.57 -9.65
C ASP A 260 -3.66 7.42 -9.99
N MET A 261 -3.47 8.58 -10.62
CA MET A 261 -4.55 9.47 -10.99
C MET A 261 -4.31 10.17 -12.32
N GLU A 262 -5.40 10.55 -12.98
CA GLU A 262 -5.38 11.31 -14.23
C GLU A 262 -6.60 12.23 -14.32
N MET A 263 -6.45 13.40 -14.94
CA MET A 263 -7.50 14.41 -15.10
C MET A 263 -7.49 14.97 -16.52
N SER A 264 -8.68 15.27 -17.05
CA SER A 264 -8.87 15.97 -18.33
C SER A 264 -8.96 17.47 -18.12
N PHE A 265 -8.61 18.23 -19.19
CA PHE A 265 -8.73 19.69 -19.27
C PHE A 265 -7.91 20.44 -18.23
N VAL A 266 -6.72 19.96 -17.91
CA VAL A 266 -5.82 20.47 -16.88
C VAL A 266 -4.45 20.85 -17.44
N ASN A 267 -3.74 21.68 -16.68
CA ASN A 267 -2.34 22.01 -16.84
C ASN A 267 -1.52 21.54 -15.61
N GLU A 268 -0.22 21.81 -15.57
CA GLU A 268 0.67 21.40 -14.48
C GLU A 268 0.23 21.96 -13.12
N GLU A 269 -0.18 23.24 -13.09
CA GLU A 269 -0.59 23.92 -11.85
C GLU A 269 -1.83 23.29 -11.22
N ASP A 270 -2.81 22.91 -12.03
CA ASP A 270 -4.06 22.30 -11.54
C ASP A 270 -3.77 20.99 -10.79
N ILE A 271 -2.80 20.20 -11.29
CA ILE A 271 -2.41 18.93 -10.66
C ILE A 271 -1.58 19.19 -9.41
N ILE A 272 -0.59 20.08 -9.48
CA ILE A 272 0.26 20.45 -8.35
C ILE A 272 -0.59 20.95 -7.17
N GLU A 273 -1.51 21.90 -7.41
CA GLU A 273 -2.40 22.41 -6.35
C GLU A 273 -3.31 21.32 -5.76
N LEU A 274 -3.83 20.42 -6.59
CA LEU A 274 -4.67 19.33 -6.10
C LEU A 274 -3.88 18.42 -5.15
N ILE A 275 -2.65 18.08 -5.54
CA ILE A 275 -1.79 17.19 -4.78
C ILE A 275 -1.30 17.82 -3.48
N GLU A 276 -0.95 19.09 -3.49
CA GLU A 276 -0.59 19.82 -2.26
C GLU A 276 -1.73 19.77 -1.23
N LYS A 277 -2.96 20.02 -1.68
CA LYS A 277 -4.17 19.93 -0.84
C LYS A 277 -4.43 18.49 -0.36
N LEU A 278 -4.19 17.48 -1.20
CA LEU A 278 -4.30 16.07 -0.81
C LEU A 278 -3.28 15.70 0.26
N VAL A 279 -2.02 16.05 0.07
CA VAL A 279 -0.93 15.78 1.03
C VAL A 279 -1.19 16.47 2.36
N GLN A 280 -1.54 17.76 2.34
CA GLN A 280 -1.90 18.52 3.55
C GLN A 280 -3.06 17.85 4.29
N TYR A 281 -4.12 17.45 3.58
CA TYR A 281 -5.28 16.77 4.17
C TYR A 281 -4.89 15.42 4.80
N VAL A 282 -4.11 14.59 4.09
CA VAL A 282 -3.68 13.27 4.60
C VAL A 282 -2.83 13.41 5.85
N LEU A 283 -1.83 14.30 5.86
CA LEU A 283 -0.96 14.51 7.01
C LEU A 283 -1.72 15.02 8.23
N LYS A 284 -2.66 15.94 8.01
CA LYS A 284 -3.49 16.48 9.07
C LYS A 284 -4.40 15.42 9.70
N GLU A 285 -5.12 14.66 8.87
CA GLU A 285 -6.09 13.66 9.35
C GLU A 285 -5.41 12.44 9.98
N VAL A 286 -4.24 12.02 9.47
CA VAL A 286 -3.58 10.78 9.90
C VAL A 286 -2.54 11.01 10.99
N LYS A 287 -1.78 12.11 10.92
CA LYS A 287 -0.68 12.41 11.84
C LYS A 287 -0.93 13.63 12.72
N GLY A 288 -1.96 14.43 12.44
CA GLY A 288 -2.20 15.70 13.12
C GLY A 288 -1.21 16.81 12.75
N ILE A 289 -0.50 16.66 11.63
CA ILE A 289 0.55 17.58 11.17
C ILE A 289 -0.03 18.52 10.11
N ASP A 290 0.15 19.82 10.33
CA ASP A 290 -0.16 20.85 9.35
C ASP A 290 1.12 21.18 8.57
N VAL A 291 1.10 20.98 7.24
CA VAL A 291 2.16 21.42 6.33
C VAL A 291 1.71 22.66 5.57
N GLU A 292 2.62 23.60 5.40
CA GLU A 292 2.34 24.82 4.64
C GLU A 292 2.36 24.55 3.13
N ILE A 293 1.39 25.09 2.42
CA ILE A 293 1.31 25.10 0.96
C ILE A 293 1.28 26.56 0.44
N PRO A 294 1.80 26.86 -0.76
CA PRO A 294 2.36 25.92 -1.74
C PRO A 294 3.75 25.42 -1.36
N PHE A 295 4.11 24.21 -1.79
CA PHE A 295 5.44 23.64 -1.61
C PHE A 295 6.48 24.37 -2.48
N LYS A 296 7.75 24.39 -2.03
CA LYS A 296 8.85 24.98 -2.79
C LYS A 296 9.00 24.27 -4.14
N ARG A 297 9.20 25.07 -5.21
CA ARG A 297 9.48 24.57 -6.55
C ARG A 297 10.95 24.81 -6.89
N ILE A 298 11.58 23.82 -7.46
CA ILE A 298 12.99 23.82 -7.87
C ILE A 298 13.02 23.27 -9.31
N SER A 299 13.72 23.95 -10.20
CA SER A 299 13.93 23.39 -11.54
C SER A 299 14.86 22.18 -11.47
N TYR A 300 14.71 21.23 -12.39
CA TYR A 300 15.64 20.10 -12.49
C TYR A 300 17.10 20.57 -12.55
N ASP A 301 17.38 21.59 -13.36
CA ASP A 301 18.75 22.13 -13.52
C ASP A 301 19.30 22.70 -12.21
N ASP A 302 18.46 23.43 -11.44
CA ASP A 302 18.86 23.95 -10.13
C ASP A 302 19.02 22.82 -9.11
N ALA A 303 18.15 21.82 -9.11
CA ALA A 303 18.26 20.65 -8.24
C ALA A 303 19.58 19.90 -8.47
N MET A 304 19.91 19.60 -9.73
CA MET A 304 21.16 18.96 -10.10
C MET A 304 22.39 19.81 -9.74
N LYS A 305 22.30 21.12 -9.93
CA LYS A 305 23.42 22.05 -9.65
C LYS A 305 23.65 22.26 -8.17
N GLU A 306 22.60 22.40 -7.37
CA GLU A 306 22.70 22.75 -5.94
C GLU A 306 22.83 21.52 -5.04
N TYR A 307 22.16 20.42 -5.37
CA TYR A 307 22.06 19.21 -4.55
C TYR A 307 22.73 17.98 -5.19
N GLY A 308 23.06 18.02 -6.49
CA GLY A 308 23.71 16.92 -7.20
C GLY A 308 22.76 15.76 -7.56
N ASN A 309 21.46 15.94 -7.35
CA ASN A 309 20.42 14.96 -7.70
C ASN A 309 19.07 15.67 -7.91
N ASP A 310 18.09 14.94 -8.45
CA ASP A 310 16.72 15.38 -8.73
C ASP A 310 15.74 15.19 -7.57
N SER A 311 16.23 14.72 -6.42
CA SER A 311 15.41 14.45 -5.24
C SER A 311 16.04 15.13 -4.00
N PRO A 312 16.05 16.48 -3.93
CA PRO A 312 16.75 17.21 -2.88
C PRO A 312 16.09 17.03 -1.50
N ASP A 313 16.92 16.84 -0.46
CA ASP A 313 16.47 16.88 0.93
C ASP A 313 16.58 18.31 1.46
N LEU A 314 15.41 18.94 1.68
CA LEU A 314 15.29 20.32 2.13
C LEU A 314 15.13 20.47 3.64
N ARG A 315 15.24 19.41 4.44
CA ARG A 315 15.17 19.50 5.90
C ARG A 315 16.29 20.38 6.43
N GLU A 316 15.96 21.20 7.42
CA GLU A 316 16.95 21.98 8.16
C GLU A 316 17.83 21.08 9.05
N ASP A 317 17.18 20.11 9.72
CA ASP A 317 17.84 19.05 10.48
C ASP A 317 17.55 17.67 9.88
N LYS A 318 18.50 17.15 9.10
CA LYS A 318 18.38 15.85 8.44
C LYS A 318 18.30 14.65 9.41
N SER A 319 18.59 14.87 10.69
CA SER A 319 18.45 13.84 11.73
C SER A 319 17.04 13.83 12.37
N ASN A 320 16.20 14.81 12.05
CA ASN A 320 14.84 14.91 12.54
C ASN A 320 13.87 14.19 11.61
N ASP A 321 13.45 13.00 11.99
CA ASP A 321 12.48 12.18 11.23
C ASP A 321 11.04 12.72 11.31
N GLU A 322 10.77 13.71 12.18
CA GLU A 322 9.48 14.37 12.30
C GLU A 322 9.39 15.65 11.46
N GLU A 323 10.44 16.04 10.77
CA GLU A 323 10.46 17.15 9.82
C GLU A 323 10.07 16.64 8.42
N TYR A 324 8.97 17.15 7.87
CA TYR A 324 8.45 16.78 6.55
C TYR A 324 8.65 17.94 5.56
N ALA A 325 9.78 17.93 4.88
CA ALA A 325 10.18 18.96 3.90
C ALA A 325 9.80 18.51 2.48
N PHE A 326 8.69 19.07 1.97
CA PHE A 326 8.23 18.81 0.61
C PHE A 326 8.80 19.81 -0.38
N CYS A 327 9.08 19.36 -1.60
CA CYS A 327 9.30 20.22 -2.75
C CYS A 327 8.87 19.55 -4.04
N TRP A 328 8.57 20.38 -5.03
CA TRP A 328 8.40 19.97 -6.41
C TRP A 328 9.69 20.17 -7.18
N VAL A 329 10.13 19.16 -7.90
CA VAL A 329 11.11 19.30 -8.97
C VAL A 329 10.36 19.38 -10.29
N VAL A 330 10.64 20.40 -11.07
CA VAL A 330 9.92 20.72 -12.29
C VAL A 330 10.90 20.98 -13.44
N ASP A 331 10.40 21.16 -14.64
CA ASP A 331 11.23 21.52 -15.80
C ASP A 331 12.27 20.45 -16.16
N PHE A 332 11.87 19.18 -16.03
CA PHE A 332 12.71 18.06 -16.41
C PHE A 332 13.15 18.13 -17.89
N PRO A 333 14.32 17.59 -18.24
CA PRO A 333 14.65 17.32 -19.64
C PRO A 333 13.59 16.43 -20.29
N MET A 334 13.27 16.68 -21.55
CA MET A 334 12.37 15.83 -22.33
C MET A 334 13.04 14.50 -22.67
N PHE A 335 14.34 14.57 -22.96
CA PHE A 335 15.17 13.45 -23.41
C PHE A 335 16.47 13.40 -22.60
N GLU A 336 16.95 12.20 -22.36
CA GLU A 336 18.25 11.89 -21.79
C GLU A 336 19.07 11.11 -22.81
N PHE A 337 20.33 11.51 -23.01
CA PHE A 337 21.22 10.79 -23.92
C PHE A 337 21.84 9.59 -23.20
N TYR A 338 21.66 8.41 -23.77
CA TYR A 338 22.17 7.15 -23.24
C TYR A 338 23.41 6.72 -24.01
N ASP A 339 24.59 6.92 -23.43
CA ASP A 339 25.89 6.72 -24.08
C ASP A 339 26.10 5.26 -24.55
N GLU A 340 25.57 4.26 -23.82
CA GLU A 340 25.75 2.85 -24.17
C GLU A 340 25.04 2.44 -25.46
N GLU A 341 23.93 3.08 -25.78
CA GLU A 341 23.11 2.80 -26.97
C GLU A 341 23.23 3.90 -28.03
N ASP A 342 24.01 4.96 -27.77
CA ASP A 342 24.22 6.12 -28.67
C ASP A 342 22.89 6.74 -29.14
N ARG A 343 21.89 6.84 -28.25
CA ARG A 343 20.57 7.38 -28.56
C ARG A 343 19.94 8.16 -27.43
N TYR A 344 18.92 8.95 -27.76
CA TYR A 344 18.08 9.61 -26.78
C TYR A 344 16.95 8.67 -26.29
N LEU A 345 16.77 8.61 -24.97
CA LEU A 345 15.63 8.00 -24.31
C LEU A 345 14.72 9.10 -23.73
N SER A 346 13.48 8.77 -23.47
CA SER A 346 12.57 9.65 -22.76
C SER A 346 12.94 9.70 -21.27
N MET A 347 13.10 10.89 -20.69
CA MET A 347 13.43 11.02 -19.27
C MET A 347 12.35 10.43 -18.35
N HIS A 348 11.06 10.64 -18.69
CA HIS A 348 9.93 10.01 -18.00
C HIS A 348 9.34 8.89 -18.84
N HIS A 349 8.45 9.24 -19.78
CA HIS A 349 7.83 8.29 -20.72
C HIS A 349 7.51 9.00 -22.06
N PRO A 350 7.38 8.26 -23.15
CA PRO A 350 7.24 8.85 -24.49
C PRO A 350 5.92 9.60 -24.74
N PHE A 351 4.99 9.57 -23.79
CA PHE A 351 3.70 10.29 -23.88
C PHE A 351 3.71 11.64 -23.16
N THR A 352 4.85 12.04 -22.61
CA THR A 352 5.02 13.32 -21.91
C THR A 352 4.99 14.49 -22.88
N MET A 353 4.22 15.54 -22.53
CA MET A 353 4.12 16.75 -23.32
C MET A 353 5.41 17.56 -23.24
N PRO A 354 6.03 17.93 -24.37
CA PRO A 354 7.14 18.90 -24.38
C PRO A 354 6.63 20.30 -24.06
N LYS A 355 7.48 21.16 -23.46
CA LYS A 355 7.16 22.57 -23.25
C LYS A 355 7.13 23.37 -24.55
N SER A 356 7.92 22.98 -25.55
CA SER A 356 7.92 23.54 -26.92
C SER A 356 7.73 22.42 -27.92
N GLU A 357 7.01 22.70 -29.01
CA GLU A 357 6.87 21.77 -30.14
C GLU A 357 8.11 21.75 -31.06
N ASP A 358 9.08 22.64 -30.83
CA ASP A 358 10.32 22.78 -31.63
C ASP A 358 11.51 22.00 -31.02
N PHE A 359 11.24 20.99 -30.20
CA PHE A 359 12.22 20.20 -29.50
C PHE A 359 13.21 19.42 -30.38
N ASN A 360 12.93 19.25 -31.67
CA ASN A 360 13.80 18.51 -32.59
C ASN A 360 15.10 19.25 -32.94
N GLU A 361 15.14 20.58 -32.80
CA GLU A 361 16.32 21.38 -33.11
C GLU A 361 17.40 21.27 -32.03
N ASP A 362 16.98 21.02 -30.78
CA ASP A 362 17.88 20.87 -29.64
C ASP A 362 17.30 19.87 -28.62
N LYS A 363 17.46 18.57 -28.88
CA LYS A 363 16.96 17.51 -28.03
C LYS A 363 17.55 17.59 -26.61
N GLY A 364 18.84 17.92 -26.48
CA GLY A 364 19.54 17.94 -25.20
C GLY A 364 19.06 19.03 -24.23
N ASN A 365 18.50 20.15 -24.73
CA ASN A 365 17.99 21.24 -23.92
C ASN A 365 16.45 21.31 -23.88
N SER A 366 15.77 20.37 -24.53
CA SER A 366 14.31 20.34 -24.56
C SER A 366 13.75 19.98 -23.20
N LYS A 367 12.75 20.75 -22.74
CA LYS A 367 12.09 20.56 -21.44
C LYS A 367 10.71 19.93 -21.61
N ALA A 368 10.36 19.08 -20.64
CA ALA A 368 9.07 18.43 -20.52
C ALA A 368 8.13 19.17 -19.56
N LYS A 369 6.84 18.99 -19.74
CA LYS A 369 5.83 19.32 -18.73
C LYS A 369 5.70 18.17 -17.74
N ALA A 370 6.79 17.91 -17.01
CA ALA A 370 6.90 16.87 -16.02
C ALA A 370 7.27 17.47 -14.66
N TYR A 371 6.84 16.80 -13.60
CA TYR A 371 6.98 17.24 -12.23
C TYR A 371 7.04 16.05 -11.29
N ASP A 372 7.96 16.10 -10.32
CA ASP A 372 8.09 15.10 -9.26
C ASP A 372 7.91 15.76 -7.89
N LEU A 373 7.15 15.11 -7.03
CA LEU A 373 7.01 15.48 -5.63
C LEU A 373 8.05 14.73 -4.82
N VAL A 374 8.88 15.49 -4.13
CA VAL A 374 9.94 14.98 -3.25
C VAL A 374 9.60 15.27 -1.80
N LEU A 375 9.84 14.29 -0.94
CA LEU A 375 9.75 14.39 0.52
C LEU A 375 11.05 13.90 1.15
N ASN A 376 11.74 14.78 1.88
CA ASN A 376 12.94 14.42 2.64
C ASN A 376 14.02 13.71 1.81
N GLY A 377 14.23 14.15 0.57
CA GLY A 377 15.23 13.55 -0.31
C GLY A 377 14.77 12.27 -1.03
N VAL A 378 13.48 11.95 -0.98
CA VAL A 378 12.90 10.79 -1.64
C VAL A 378 11.79 11.25 -2.58
N GLU A 379 11.86 10.88 -3.86
CA GLU A 379 10.74 11.01 -4.79
C GLU A 379 9.58 10.13 -4.31
N ILE A 380 8.47 10.76 -3.95
CA ILE A 380 7.24 10.06 -3.54
C ILE A 380 6.18 10.00 -4.62
N GLY A 381 6.31 10.77 -5.68
CA GLY A 381 5.39 10.73 -6.81
C GLY A 381 5.87 11.53 -7.99
N GLY A 382 5.68 10.99 -9.19
CA GLY A 382 6.03 11.63 -10.44
C GLY A 382 4.88 11.68 -11.43
N GLY A 383 4.84 12.73 -12.25
CA GLY A 383 3.78 12.95 -13.20
C GLY A 383 4.13 13.89 -14.34
N SER A 384 3.19 14.02 -15.28
CA SER A 384 3.33 14.96 -16.41
C SER A 384 1.98 15.33 -17.00
N ILE A 385 1.97 16.37 -17.83
CA ILE A 385 0.94 16.58 -18.85
C ILE A 385 1.24 15.64 -20.00
N ARG A 386 0.19 15.07 -20.61
CA ARG A 386 0.31 14.07 -21.67
C ARG A 386 0.13 14.70 -23.04
N ILE A 387 0.77 14.11 -24.03
CA ILE A 387 0.50 14.46 -25.43
C ILE A 387 -0.90 13.99 -25.79
N HIS A 388 -1.73 14.90 -26.31
CA HIS A 388 -3.10 14.60 -26.74
C HIS A 388 -3.31 14.83 -28.25
N LYS A 389 -2.26 15.34 -28.94
CA LYS A 389 -2.27 15.58 -30.41
C LYS A 389 -1.55 14.43 -31.10
N PRO A 390 -2.20 13.66 -32.01
CA PRO A 390 -1.57 12.55 -32.71
C PRO A 390 -0.27 12.94 -33.46
N GLU A 391 -0.28 14.09 -34.11
CA GLU A 391 0.88 14.57 -34.92
C GLU A 391 2.09 14.89 -34.02
N LEU A 392 1.85 15.41 -32.81
CA LEU A 392 2.92 15.68 -31.86
C LEU A 392 3.48 14.37 -31.29
N GLN A 393 2.62 13.38 -31.03
CA GLN A 393 3.05 12.06 -30.55
C GLN A 393 3.96 11.36 -31.58
N LYS A 394 3.61 11.43 -32.87
CA LYS A 394 4.47 10.90 -33.93
C LYS A 394 5.82 11.60 -33.99
N LYS A 395 5.86 12.93 -33.82
CA LYS A 395 7.13 13.67 -33.76
C LYS A 395 8.01 13.23 -32.61
N VAL A 396 7.43 12.98 -31.41
CA VAL A 396 8.16 12.51 -30.22
C VAL A 396 8.70 11.10 -30.46
N PHE A 397 7.90 10.17 -30.99
CA PHE A 397 8.37 8.83 -31.32
C PHE A 397 9.54 8.85 -32.31
N LYS A 398 9.44 9.68 -33.36
CA LYS A 398 10.53 9.86 -34.30
C LYS A 398 11.80 10.42 -33.64
N ALA A 399 11.67 11.33 -32.67
CA ALA A 399 12.81 11.86 -31.94
C ALA A 399 13.49 10.80 -31.05
N LEU A 400 12.73 9.81 -30.58
CA LEU A 400 13.19 8.65 -29.81
C LEU A 400 13.64 7.46 -30.67
N GLU A 401 13.68 7.68 -32.04
CA GLU A 401 14.05 6.66 -33.02
C GLU A 401 13.13 5.43 -33.03
N ILE A 402 11.89 5.59 -32.52
CA ILE A 402 10.82 4.61 -32.64
C ILE A 402 10.16 4.79 -34.00
N ASP A 403 10.30 3.81 -34.89
CA ASP A 403 9.72 3.87 -36.24
C ASP A 403 8.18 3.65 -36.21
N GLU A 404 7.54 3.84 -37.39
CA GLU A 404 6.08 3.75 -37.48
C GLU A 404 5.57 2.33 -37.23
N GLU A 405 6.32 1.29 -37.65
CA GLU A 405 5.94 -0.10 -37.46
C GLU A 405 6.03 -0.51 -35.98
N GLU A 406 7.12 -0.13 -35.32
CA GLU A 406 7.32 -0.34 -33.87
C GLU A 406 6.29 0.44 -33.04
N ALA A 407 6.02 1.70 -33.39
CA ALA A 407 5.03 2.52 -32.73
C ALA A 407 3.62 1.92 -32.84
N GLU A 408 3.25 1.44 -34.03
CA GLU A 408 1.95 0.77 -34.26
C GLU A 408 1.87 -0.57 -33.50
N GLU A 409 2.94 -1.36 -33.53
CA GLU A 409 2.96 -2.63 -32.79
C GLU A 409 2.81 -2.41 -31.29
N LYS A 410 3.56 -1.48 -30.69
CA LYS A 410 3.58 -1.27 -29.22
C LYS A 410 2.41 -0.44 -28.75
N PHE A 411 2.06 0.64 -29.45
CA PHE A 411 1.16 1.70 -28.99
C PHE A 411 0.00 2.01 -29.96
N GLY A 412 -0.19 1.21 -31.01
CA GLY A 412 -1.19 1.47 -32.05
C GLY A 412 -2.60 1.73 -31.51
N PHE A 413 -3.00 1.02 -30.46
CA PHE A 413 -4.29 1.25 -29.78
C PHE A 413 -4.42 2.64 -29.14
N LEU A 414 -3.32 3.20 -28.60
CA LEU A 414 -3.30 4.57 -28.05
C LEU A 414 -3.28 5.59 -29.18
N LEU A 415 -2.43 5.38 -30.21
CA LEU A 415 -2.35 6.25 -31.37
C LEU A 415 -3.70 6.35 -32.09
N GLU A 416 -4.40 5.23 -32.22
CA GLU A 416 -5.76 5.21 -32.77
C GLU A 416 -6.73 5.99 -31.88
N ALA A 417 -6.69 5.76 -30.55
CA ALA A 417 -7.57 6.45 -29.60
C ALA A 417 -7.37 7.98 -29.63
N LEU A 418 -6.14 8.47 -29.76
CA LEU A 418 -5.85 9.91 -29.86
C LEU A 418 -6.56 10.57 -31.06
N ASN A 419 -6.86 9.83 -32.14
CA ASN A 419 -7.58 10.36 -33.31
C ASN A 419 -9.08 10.63 -33.04
N TYR A 420 -9.62 10.18 -31.90
CA TYR A 420 -11.02 10.37 -31.54
C TYR A 420 -11.25 11.53 -30.57
N GLY A 421 -10.47 12.58 -30.67
CA GLY A 421 -10.69 13.82 -29.93
C GLY A 421 -10.22 13.75 -28.49
N ALA A 422 -8.99 13.29 -28.27
CA ALA A 422 -8.37 13.26 -26.95
C ALA A 422 -8.32 14.66 -26.32
N PRO A 423 -8.78 14.83 -25.06
CA PRO A 423 -8.67 16.08 -24.35
C PRO A 423 -7.23 16.35 -23.91
N PRO A 424 -6.83 17.61 -23.64
CA PRO A 424 -5.66 17.87 -22.81
C PRO A 424 -5.82 17.14 -21.46
N HIS A 425 -4.82 16.38 -21.03
CA HIS A 425 -4.89 15.62 -19.79
C HIS A 425 -3.51 15.46 -19.16
N GLY A 426 -3.52 15.15 -17.88
CA GLY A 426 -2.31 14.93 -17.11
C GLY A 426 -2.63 14.26 -15.78
N GLY A 427 -1.61 13.77 -15.12
CA GLY A 427 -1.75 13.06 -13.87
C GLY A 427 -0.42 12.78 -13.18
N ILE A 428 -0.52 12.08 -12.07
CA ILE A 428 0.62 11.72 -11.23
C ILE A 428 0.40 10.32 -10.65
N ALA A 429 1.49 9.63 -10.35
CA ALA A 429 1.49 8.40 -9.60
C ALA A 429 2.32 8.54 -8.31
N PHE A 430 1.72 8.20 -7.18
CA PHE A 430 2.38 8.22 -5.88
C PHE A 430 2.80 6.83 -5.44
N GLY A 431 4.04 6.67 -5.02
CA GLY A 431 4.51 5.49 -4.32
C GLY A 431 3.97 5.43 -2.90
N LEU A 432 2.79 4.83 -2.70
CA LEU A 432 2.16 4.75 -1.37
C LEU A 432 3.04 4.01 -0.35
N ASP A 433 3.78 3.02 -0.78
CA ASP A 433 4.68 2.28 0.11
C ASP A 433 5.81 3.17 0.64
N ARG A 434 6.39 4.04 -0.20
CA ARG A 434 7.40 5.02 0.21
C ARG A 434 6.83 6.06 1.16
N LEU A 435 5.68 6.66 0.82
CA LEU A 435 5.02 7.63 1.69
C LEU A 435 4.72 7.03 3.07
N VAL A 436 4.16 5.82 3.12
CA VAL A 436 3.86 5.15 4.40
C VAL A 436 5.13 4.85 5.18
N ALA A 437 6.22 4.41 4.53
CA ALA A 437 7.50 4.14 5.20
C ALA A 437 8.07 5.41 5.86
N ILE A 438 8.10 6.52 5.13
CA ILE A 438 8.58 7.82 5.67
C ILE A 438 7.71 8.25 6.85
N LEU A 439 6.38 8.20 6.72
CA LEU A 439 5.47 8.60 7.81
C LEU A 439 5.50 7.64 9.00
N ALA A 440 5.93 6.40 8.82
CA ALA A 440 6.16 5.43 9.88
C ALA A 440 7.57 5.50 10.48
N GLY A 441 8.47 6.37 9.98
CA GLY A 441 9.87 6.42 10.40
C GLY A 441 10.62 5.12 10.10
N LYS A 442 10.43 4.53 8.90
CA LYS A 442 11.05 3.27 8.49
C LYS A 442 11.99 3.45 7.31
N ASP A 443 13.15 2.82 7.38
CA ASP A 443 14.17 2.84 6.34
C ASP A 443 13.83 1.93 5.15
N SER A 444 12.86 1.04 5.31
CA SER A 444 12.48 0.09 4.26
C SER A 444 10.97 -0.02 4.08
N ILE A 445 10.53 0.00 2.81
CA ILE A 445 9.12 -0.25 2.49
C ILE A 445 8.65 -1.65 2.88
N ARG A 446 9.55 -2.61 3.11
CA ARG A 446 9.22 -3.96 3.60
C ARG A 446 8.60 -3.96 5.00
N ASP A 447 8.88 -2.94 5.81
CA ASP A 447 8.31 -2.81 7.14
C ASP A 447 6.86 -2.29 7.14
N VAL A 448 6.38 -1.77 6.02
CA VAL A 448 5.01 -1.26 5.86
C VAL A 448 4.16 -2.07 4.85
N ILE A 449 4.72 -3.16 4.32
CA ILE A 449 4.03 -4.12 3.45
C ILE A 449 3.79 -5.41 4.24
N ALA A 450 2.55 -5.92 4.22
CA ALA A 450 2.20 -7.09 5.02
C ALA A 450 3.01 -8.35 4.64
N PHE A 451 3.21 -8.59 3.33
CA PHE A 451 3.94 -9.75 2.79
C PHE A 451 4.89 -9.29 1.67
N PRO A 452 6.03 -8.66 2.02
CA PRO A 452 7.02 -8.23 1.04
C PRO A 452 7.89 -9.38 0.58
N LYS A 453 8.57 -9.21 -0.57
CA LYS A 453 9.68 -10.07 -0.97
C LYS A 453 10.96 -9.65 -0.25
N ASN A 454 11.89 -10.60 -0.07
CA ASN A 454 13.25 -10.30 0.42
C ASN A 454 14.10 -9.61 -0.66
N LYS A 455 15.40 -9.40 -0.40
CA LYS A 455 16.32 -8.74 -1.34
C LYS A 455 16.56 -9.52 -2.64
N GLU A 456 16.36 -10.83 -2.62
CA GLU A 456 16.48 -11.73 -3.78
C GLU A 456 15.13 -11.93 -4.50
N ALA A 457 14.15 -11.01 -4.32
CA ALA A 457 12.80 -11.09 -4.87
C ALA A 457 12.02 -12.37 -4.49
N ARG A 458 12.35 -13.02 -3.35
CA ARG A 458 11.71 -14.25 -2.89
C ARG A 458 10.72 -13.99 -1.76
N ASP A 459 9.59 -14.66 -1.80
CA ASP A 459 8.72 -14.83 -0.63
C ASP A 459 9.18 -16.08 0.13
N VAL A 460 10.00 -15.88 1.15
CA VAL A 460 10.62 -16.98 1.90
C VAL A 460 9.61 -17.72 2.78
N MET A 461 8.49 -17.11 3.14
CA MET A 461 7.44 -17.77 3.92
C MET A 461 6.60 -18.72 3.05
N LEU A 462 6.24 -18.30 1.84
CA LEU A 462 5.44 -19.08 0.90
C LEU A 462 6.30 -19.94 -0.02
N GLY A 463 7.62 -19.67 -0.12
CA GLY A 463 8.52 -20.36 -1.01
C GLY A 463 8.33 -19.97 -2.49
N ALA A 464 8.01 -18.69 -2.76
CA ALA A 464 7.88 -18.21 -4.14
C ALA A 464 9.13 -17.39 -4.55
N PRO A 465 9.61 -17.48 -5.82
CA PRO A 465 9.10 -18.36 -6.86
C PRO A 465 9.38 -19.84 -6.57
N SER A 466 8.58 -20.73 -7.15
CA SER A 466 8.69 -22.19 -6.99
C SER A 466 8.58 -22.90 -8.34
N GLU A 467 9.07 -24.11 -8.38
CA GLU A 467 8.89 -24.98 -9.54
C GLU A 467 7.41 -25.26 -9.81
N VAL A 468 7.09 -25.49 -11.07
CA VAL A 468 5.77 -25.94 -11.52
C VAL A 468 5.88 -27.31 -12.16
N SER A 469 4.78 -28.07 -12.24
CA SER A 469 4.81 -29.42 -12.82
C SER A 469 5.04 -29.38 -14.34
N LYS A 470 5.65 -30.46 -14.86
CA LYS A 470 5.83 -30.65 -16.33
C LYS A 470 4.50 -30.52 -17.07
N GLU A 471 3.42 -31.09 -16.52
CA GLU A 471 2.08 -31.04 -17.12
C GLU A 471 1.58 -29.58 -17.26
N GLN A 472 1.86 -28.73 -16.27
CA GLN A 472 1.52 -27.30 -16.35
C GLN A 472 2.33 -26.59 -17.44
N LEU A 473 3.61 -26.92 -17.60
CA LEU A 473 4.44 -26.35 -18.67
C LEU A 473 3.98 -26.81 -20.06
N GLU A 474 3.69 -28.10 -20.22
CA GLU A 474 3.15 -28.68 -21.47
C GLU A 474 1.81 -28.05 -21.87
N ASP A 475 0.91 -27.83 -20.89
CA ASP A 475 -0.35 -27.12 -21.10
C ASP A 475 -0.16 -25.70 -21.64
N LEU A 476 0.87 -25.02 -21.17
CA LEU A 476 1.23 -23.67 -21.61
C LEU A 476 2.03 -23.68 -22.94
N GLY A 477 2.59 -24.82 -23.34
CA GLY A 477 3.46 -24.94 -24.51
C GLY A 477 4.81 -24.26 -24.31
N ILE A 478 5.34 -24.27 -23.09
CA ILE A 478 6.66 -23.74 -22.72
C ILE A 478 7.52 -24.84 -22.10
N GLU A 479 8.82 -24.66 -22.15
CA GLU A 479 9.81 -25.58 -21.60
C GLU A 479 10.73 -24.81 -20.66
N ALA A 480 10.98 -25.36 -19.48
CA ALA A 480 12.00 -24.82 -18.59
C ALA A 480 13.37 -25.28 -19.07
N THR A 481 14.27 -24.37 -19.34
CA THR A 481 15.69 -24.70 -19.53
C THR A 481 16.33 -24.87 -18.16
N GLU A 482 17.22 -25.87 -18.05
CA GLU A 482 18.06 -26.00 -16.85
C GLU A 482 18.95 -24.75 -16.75
N GLU A 483 19.09 -24.19 -15.54
CA GLU A 483 20.10 -23.16 -15.31
C GLU A 483 21.47 -23.77 -15.64
N ASP A 484 22.16 -23.18 -16.60
CA ASP A 484 23.60 -23.44 -16.72
C ASP A 484 24.24 -22.97 -15.41
N GLU A 485 24.86 -23.89 -14.66
CA GLU A 485 25.66 -23.54 -13.48
C GLU A 485 26.73 -22.53 -13.92
N ILE A 486 26.49 -21.23 -13.57
CA ILE A 486 27.45 -20.15 -13.80
C ILE A 486 28.40 -20.05 -12.60
#